data_84cae9e3cc9ac960a1b208f21391e48a
#
_entry.id   84cae9e3cc9ac960a1b208f21391e48a
#
_cell.length_a   1.000
_cell.length_b   1.000
_cell.length_c   1.000
_cell.angle_alpha   90.00
_cell.angle_beta   90.00
_cell.angle_gamma   90.00
#
_symmetry.space_group_name_H-M   'P 1'
#
loop_
_entity.id
_entity.type
_entity.pdbx_description
1 polymer ?
#
loop_
_entity_poly.entity_id
_entity_poly.type
_entity_poly.pdbx_seq_one_letter_code
_entity_poly.pdbx_strand_id
1 'polypeptide(L)'
;MTNRAKKNLTSLSKEQLVQIIMDYNRTCTLISEVCVSESKGDISPKYALKRTREYLWETTVYDFNSENLSLQADLKMGKLTKEEYRKKVLGG
;
A
#
# COMPACT_ATOMS: atom_id res chain seq x y z
N MET A 1 -7.37 -14.18 3.82
CA MET A 1 -6.24 -14.11 2.86
C MET A 1 -6.20 -15.39 2.04
N THR A 2 -6.02 -15.29 0.74
CA THR A 2 -5.94 -16.45 -0.16
C THR A 2 -4.61 -17.18 0.02
N ASN A 3 -4.55 -18.45 -0.39
CA ASN A 3 -3.30 -19.23 -0.38
C ASN A 3 -2.25 -18.60 -1.30
N ARG A 4 -2.69 -18.00 -2.41
CA ARG A 4 -1.81 -17.32 -3.36
C ARG A 4 -1.16 -16.08 -2.72
N ALA A 5 -1.95 -15.27 -2.02
CA ALA A 5 -1.43 -14.10 -1.31
C ALA A 5 -0.42 -14.51 -0.23
N LYS A 6 -0.73 -15.54 0.54
CA LYS A 6 0.16 -16.07 1.56
C LYS A 6 1.48 -16.55 0.96
N LYS A 7 1.42 -17.30 -0.14
CA LYS A 7 2.61 -17.77 -0.85
C LYS A 7 3.45 -16.60 -1.36
N ASN A 8 2.82 -15.62 -1.98
CA ASN A 8 3.52 -14.45 -2.50
C ASN A 8 4.21 -13.66 -1.39
N LEU A 9 3.53 -13.44 -0.27
CA LEU A 9 4.11 -12.74 0.88
C LEU A 9 5.29 -13.49 1.49
N THR A 10 5.20 -14.81 1.61
CA THR A 10 6.29 -15.61 2.21
C THR A 10 7.52 -15.70 1.32
N SER A 11 7.39 -15.41 0.03
CA SER A 11 8.53 -15.40 -0.90
C SER A 11 9.25 -14.06 -0.97
N LEU A 12 8.73 -13.02 -0.30
CA LEU A 12 9.36 -11.71 -0.28
C LEU A 12 10.57 -11.68 0.67
N SER A 13 11.51 -10.77 0.38
CA SER A 13 12.61 -10.50 1.31
C SER A 13 12.08 -9.79 2.56
N LYS A 14 12.88 -9.81 3.62
CA LYS A 14 12.56 -9.09 4.86
C LYS A 14 12.37 -7.60 4.58
N GLU A 15 13.24 -7.01 3.76
CA GLU A 15 13.16 -5.58 3.40
C GLU A 15 11.85 -5.27 2.67
N GLN A 16 11.45 -6.12 1.73
CA GLN A 16 10.20 -5.94 0.99
C GLN A 16 8.99 -6.04 1.92
N LEU A 17 8.99 -6.99 2.85
CA LEU A 17 7.93 -7.12 3.85
C LEU A 17 7.85 -5.91 4.76
N VAL A 18 8.99 -5.42 5.23
CA VAL A 18 9.05 -4.22 6.08
C VAL A 18 8.49 -3.01 5.33
N GLN A 19 8.83 -2.85 4.05
CA GLN A 19 8.31 -1.75 3.24
C GLN A 19 6.77 -1.79 3.17
N ILE A 20 6.21 -2.95 2.91
CA ILE A 20 4.75 -3.14 2.82
C ILE A 20 4.08 -2.82 4.16
N ILE A 21 4.64 -3.34 5.26
CA ILE A 21 4.12 -3.11 6.60
C ILE A 21 4.15 -1.61 6.95
N MET A 22 5.25 -0.94 6.66
CA MET A 22 5.39 0.49 6.93
C MET A 22 4.39 1.32 6.13
N ASP A 23 4.18 0.99 4.86
CA ASP A 23 3.22 1.70 4.01
C ASP A 23 1.79 1.55 4.55
N TYR A 24 1.38 0.33 4.90
CA TYR A 24 0.06 0.12 5.49
C TYR A 24 -0.09 0.74 6.86
N ASN A 25 0.96 0.67 7.69
CA ASN A 25 0.95 1.30 9.00
C ASN A 25 0.79 2.82 8.88
N ARG A 26 1.49 3.45 7.95
CA ARG A 26 1.35 4.88 7.68
C ARG A 26 -0.09 5.23 7.31
N THR A 27 -0.69 4.48 6.39
CA THR A 27 -2.07 4.71 5.96
C THR A 27 -3.05 4.53 7.11
N CYS A 28 -2.90 3.47 7.90
CA CYS A 28 -3.76 3.23 9.07
C CYS A 28 -3.64 4.38 10.08
N THR A 29 -2.42 4.88 10.33
CA THR A 29 -2.19 5.99 11.23
C THR A 29 -2.87 7.26 10.73
N LEU A 30 -2.74 7.59 9.45
CA LEU A 30 -3.37 8.77 8.85
C LEU A 30 -4.90 8.69 8.92
N ILE A 31 -5.46 7.53 8.61
CA ILE A 31 -6.92 7.32 8.68
C ILE A 31 -7.38 7.42 10.14
N SER A 32 -6.63 6.87 11.07
CA SER A 32 -6.94 6.93 12.50
C SER A 32 -6.99 8.39 12.99
N GLU A 33 -6.05 9.22 12.55
CA GLU A 33 -6.03 10.66 12.88
C GLU A 33 -7.26 11.38 12.33
N VAL A 34 -7.66 11.05 11.11
CA VAL A 34 -8.87 11.60 10.49
C VAL A 34 -10.12 11.22 11.31
N CYS A 35 -10.23 9.96 11.72
CA CYS A 35 -11.35 9.47 12.52
C CYS A 35 -11.41 10.17 13.87
N VAL A 36 -10.27 10.38 14.53
CA VAL A 36 -10.20 11.09 15.81
C VAL A 36 -10.64 12.53 15.65
N SER A 37 -10.17 13.21 14.62
CA SER A 37 -10.53 14.62 14.35
C SER A 37 -12.03 14.76 14.07
N GLU A 38 -12.61 13.82 13.34
CA GLU A 38 -14.06 13.83 13.08
C GLU A 38 -14.84 13.62 14.38
N SER A 39 -14.43 12.65 15.22
CA SER A 39 -15.08 12.38 16.51
C SER A 39 -15.05 13.58 17.44
N LYS A 40 -14.01 14.41 17.37
CA LYS A 40 -13.89 15.63 18.16
C LYS A 40 -14.66 16.81 17.56
N GLY A 41 -15.21 16.65 16.36
CA GLY A 41 -15.90 17.72 15.67
C GLY A 41 -14.99 18.73 14.97
N ASP A 42 -13.70 18.45 14.86
CA ASP A 42 -12.73 19.33 14.20
C ASP A 42 -12.91 19.35 12.68
N ILE A 43 -13.40 18.27 12.13
CA ILE A 43 -13.70 18.15 10.69
C ILE A 43 -15.08 17.51 10.50
N SER A 44 -15.69 17.79 9.36
CA SER A 44 -17.00 17.22 9.02
C SER A 44 -16.87 15.75 8.63
N PRO A 45 -17.95 14.95 8.79
CA PRO A 45 -17.96 13.55 8.30
C PRO A 45 -17.66 13.46 6.79
N LYS A 46 -18.16 14.42 6.00
CA LYS A 46 -17.94 14.45 4.56
C LYS A 46 -16.46 14.66 4.22
N TYR A 47 -15.81 15.57 4.93
CA TYR A 47 -14.37 15.83 4.75
C TYR A 47 -13.55 14.63 5.21
N ALA A 48 -13.90 14.03 6.36
CA ALA A 48 -13.23 12.84 6.87
C ALA A 48 -13.30 11.69 5.85
N LEU A 49 -14.45 11.46 5.23
CA LEU A 49 -14.62 10.42 4.21
C LEU A 49 -13.75 10.70 2.98
N LYS A 50 -13.70 11.95 2.54
CA LYS A 50 -12.86 12.36 1.41
C LYS A 50 -11.38 12.07 1.67
N ARG A 51 -10.87 12.46 2.85
CA ARG A 51 -9.48 12.24 3.23
C ARG A 51 -9.15 10.75 3.34
N THR A 52 -10.05 9.97 3.93
CA THR A 52 -9.89 8.52 4.04
C THR A 52 -9.77 7.87 2.66
N ARG A 53 -10.61 8.27 1.71
CA ARG A 53 -10.53 7.76 0.33
C ARG A 53 -9.20 8.10 -0.33
N GLU A 54 -8.70 9.32 -0.13
CA GLU A 54 -7.42 9.74 -0.68
C GLU A 54 -6.27 8.89 -0.14
N TYR A 55 -6.24 8.63 1.16
CA TYR A 55 -5.19 7.81 1.76
C TYR A 55 -5.26 6.35 1.30
N LEU A 56 -6.46 5.78 1.20
CA LEU A 56 -6.64 4.42 0.70
C LEU A 56 -6.23 4.31 -0.76
N TRP A 57 -6.53 5.33 -1.57
CA TRP A 57 -6.15 5.36 -2.98
C TRP A 57 -4.63 5.34 -3.15
N GLU A 58 -3.91 6.11 -2.35
CA GLU A 58 -2.45 6.15 -2.39
C GLU A 58 -1.81 4.83 -1.96
N THR A 59 -2.49 4.05 -1.14
CA THR A 59 -1.96 2.80 -0.57
C THR A 59 -2.30 1.57 -1.38
N THR A 60 -3.22 1.66 -2.34
CA THR A 60 -3.69 0.50 -3.11
C THR A 60 -2.73 0.05 -4.21
N VAL A 61 -1.42 0.15 -3.97
CA VAL A 61 -0.41 -0.26 -4.95
C VAL A 61 -0.01 -1.73 -4.82
N TYR A 62 -0.33 -2.38 -3.71
CA TYR A 62 0.08 -3.75 -3.45
C TYR A 62 -1.06 -4.72 -3.75
N ASP A 63 -0.85 -5.60 -4.72
CA ASP A 63 -1.76 -6.71 -5.00
C ASP A 63 -1.11 -8.00 -4.50
N PHE A 64 -1.56 -8.48 -3.34
CA PHE A 64 -0.99 -9.67 -2.72
C PHE A 64 -1.22 -10.94 -3.55
N ASN A 65 -2.19 -10.93 -4.45
CA ASN A 65 -2.45 -12.07 -5.34
C ASN A 65 -1.64 -12.01 -6.63
N SER A 66 -0.88 -10.93 -6.86
CA SER A 66 -0.09 -10.75 -8.06
C SER A 66 1.27 -11.44 -7.94
N GLU A 67 1.72 -12.06 -9.02
CA GLU A 67 3.07 -12.59 -9.15
C GLU A 67 4.11 -11.47 -9.13
N ASN A 68 3.68 -10.22 -9.36
CA ASN A 68 4.54 -9.05 -9.41
C ASN A 68 4.64 -8.32 -8.06
N LEU A 69 4.18 -8.93 -6.98
CA LEU A 69 4.19 -8.30 -5.66
C LEU A 69 5.59 -7.83 -5.25
N SER A 70 6.61 -8.65 -5.49
CA SER A 70 8.00 -8.28 -5.16
C SER A 70 8.47 -7.07 -5.98
N LEU A 71 8.07 -6.99 -7.25
CA LEU A 71 8.38 -5.84 -8.09
C LEU A 71 7.65 -4.58 -7.61
N GLN A 72 6.42 -4.70 -7.13
CA GLN A 72 5.67 -3.59 -6.56
C GLN A 72 6.39 -3.04 -5.32
N ALA A 73 6.88 -3.92 -4.45
CA ALA A 73 7.64 -3.53 -3.27
C ALA A 73 8.95 -2.83 -3.67
N ASP A 74 9.68 -3.37 -4.65
CA ASP A 74 10.93 -2.78 -5.14
C ASP A 74 10.69 -1.40 -5.75
N LEU A 75 9.58 -1.22 -6.47
CA LEU A 75 9.19 0.08 -7.01
C LEU A 75 8.99 1.11 -5.89
N LYS A 76 8.28 0.71 -4.83
CA LYS A 76 8.05 1.59 -3.67
C LYS A 76 9.33 1.91 -2.91
N MET A 77 10.26 0.97 -2.84
CA MET A 77 11.55 1.16 -2.18
C MET A 77 12.52 2.00 -3.01
N GLY A 78 12.16 2.35 -4.23
CA GLY A 78 13.04 3.10 -5.13
C GLY A 78 14.10 2.25 -5.82
N LYS A 79 14.02 0.93 -5.72
CA LYS A 79 14.96 0.01 -6.38
C LYS A 79 14.69 -0.16 -7.87
N LEU A 80 13.47 0.20 -8.30
CA LEU A 80 13.06 0.19 -9.70
C LEU A 80 12.46 1.54 -10.05
N THR A 81 12.72 2.01 -11.27
CA THR A 81 11.98 3.13 -11.84
C THR A 81 10.62 2.63 -12.33
N LYS A 82 9.68 3.54 -12.56
CA LYS A 82 8.37 3.19 -13.14
C LYS A 82 8.53 2.51 -14.49
N GLU A 83 9.49 2.96 -15.28
CA GLU A 83 9.77 2.39 -16.59
C GLU A 83 10.30 0.97 -16.50
N GLU A 84 11.27 0.72 -15.61
CA GLU A 84 11.80 -0.62 -15.35
C GLU A 84 10.72 -1.57 -14.84
N TYR A 85 9.89 -1.10 -13.92
CA TYR A 85 8.76 -1.86 -13.41
C TYR A 85 7.82 -2.26 -14.54
N ARG A 86 7.45 -1.31 -15.38
CA ARG A 86 6.55 -1.55 -16.50
C ARG A 86 7.09 -2.60 -17.47
N LYS A 87 8.38 -2.51 -17.80
CA LYS A 87 9.04 -3.49 -18.67
C LYS A 87 8.99 -4.89 -18.08
N LYS A 88 9.29 -5.03 -16.80
CA LYS A 88 9.30 -6.34 -16.13
C LYS A 88 7.91 -6.95 -16.02
N VAL A 89 6.90 -6.14 -15.74
CA VAL A 89 5.52 -6.60 -15.61
C VAL A 89 4.95 -7.01 -16.97
N LEU A 90 5.27 -6.30 -18.03
CA LEU A 90 4.78 -6.60 -19.38
C LEU A 90 5.56 -7.73 -20.07
N GLY A 91 6.46 -8.37 -19.36
CA GLY A 91 7.17 -9.54 -19.88
C GLY A 91 8.24 -9.19 -20.89
N GLY A 92 8.73 -7.99 -20.79
CA GLY A 92 9.83 -7.55 -21.64
C GLY A 92 11.08 -8.38 -21.48
#